data_9939690ca1a67cf6824ffd0386c045fd
#
_entry.id   9939690ca1a67cf6824ffd0386c045fd
#
_cell.length_a   1.000
_cell.length_b   1.000
_cell.length_c   1.000
_cell.angle_alpha   90.00
_cell.angle_beta   90.00
_cell.angle_gamma   90.00
#
_symmetry.space_group_name_H-M   'P 1'
#
loop_
_entity.id
_entity.type
_entity.pdbx_description
1 polymer ?
#
loop_
_entity_poly.entity_id
_entity_poly.type
_entity_poly.pdbx_seq_one_letter_code
_entity_poly.pdbx_strand_id
1 'polypeptide(L)'
;MKKRQFVAVLAVLGLCSCMALAVHQRWRFPLVNAAVNTVLLPFNEAIRRVSDAVVTFKEDRRMNGTLQEENRRLKEELDALRSAEYRLGLLEAENKELLAMAGYRRENNGLTLLSARVLGVSLGDMHESFFLDKGEADGVLPDMVVTTSSGVAGVVDQVYRHYSRFMLISARRSRMGVKVLRRESRAAGVLTGQGPNHSLLQAEYFGRDDDVKPGDMLVTSGIGGKYPSGLFIGTVSAVESDVTGLQKLVQVDPAANLSHLDRVFIVLQEDIRRKIENEIADKVREQKSGSNKADVLPGNNGTAGTGAPAGDKGKDAGEAAP
;
A
#
# COMPACT_ATOMS: atom_id res chain seq x y z
N MET A 1 -57.55 33.40 -36.09
CA MET A 1 -56.58 34.44 -35.64
C MET A 1 -56.10 35.38 -36.76
N LYS A 2 -56.07 34.99 -38.00
CA LYS A 2 -55.52 35.81 -39.15
C LYS A 2 -56.40 37.06 -39.49
N LYS A 3 -57.71 37.05 -39.31
CA LYS A 3 -58.59 38.22 -39.66
C LYS A 3 -58.38 39.42 -38.72
N ARG A 4 -58.15 39.19 -37.41
CA ARG A 4 -57.91 40.30 -36.43
C ARG A 4 -56.54 40.99 -36.65
N GLN A 5 -55.55 40.28 -37.07
CA GLN A 5 -54.24 40.85 -37.38
C GLN A 5 -54.25 41.67 -38.68
N PHE A 6 -55.03 41.23 -39.66
CA PHE A 6 -55.20 41.96 -40.92
C PHE A 6 -55.95 43.28 -40.73
N VAL A 7 -56.98 43.32 -39.88
CA VAL A 7 -57.68 44.52 -39.50
C VAL A 7 -56.79 45.51 -38.74
N ALA A 8 -55.96 44.98 -37.85
CA ALA A 8 -54.98 45.83 -37.10
C ALA A 8 -53.93 46.46 -38.04
N VAL A 9 -53.39 45.70 -39.00
CA VAL A 9 -52.42 46.23 -39.97
C VAL A 9 -53.09 47.27 -40.92
N LEU A 10 -54.33 47.06 -41.35
CA LEU A 10 -55.10 48.05 -42.15
C LEU A 10 -55.39 49.31 -41.33
N ALA A 11 -55.72 49.20 -40.04
CA ALA A 11 -55.91 50.34 -39.16
C ALA A 11 -54.63 51.17 -38.96
N VAL A 12 -53.47 50.50 -38.81
CA VAL A 12 -52.14 51.16 -38.68
C VAL A 12 -51.77 51.86 -40.00
N LEU A 13 -51.95 51.19 -41.14
CA LEU A 13 -51.73 51.79 -42.46
C LEU A 13 -52.64 52.98 -42.73
N GLY A 14 -53.93 52.92 -42.37
CA GLY A 14 -54.92 54.03 -42.42
C GLY A 14 -54.49 55.22 -41.56
N LEU A 15 -53.97 54.95 -40.33
CA LEU A 15 -53.47 55.95 -39.42
C LEU A 15 -52.20 56.62 -39.97
N CYS A 16 -51.27 55.84 -40.49
CA CYS A 16 -50.06 56.39 -41.14
C CYS A 16 -50.41 57.22 -42.41
N SER A 17 -51.37 56.81 -43.22
CA SER A 17 -51.82 57.55 -44.38
C SER A 17 -52.51 58.86 -43.98
N CYS A 18 -53.39 58.90 -42.96
CA CYS A 18 -53.94 60.06 -42.39
C CYS A 18 -52.94 61.04 -41.82
N MET A 19 -51.91 60.51 -41.15
CA MET A 19 -50.82 61.30 -40.59
C MET A 19 -49.92 61.93 -41.71
N ALA A 20 -49.67 61.19 -42.79
CA ALA A 20 -48.99 61.68 -43.96
C ALA A 20 -49.76 62.80 -44.72
N LEU A 21 -51.08 62.64 -44.84
CA LEU A 21 -51.92 63.67 -45.39
C LEU A 21 -52.02 64.93 -44.53
N ALA A 22 -52.09 64.80 -43.21
CA ALA A 22 -52.04 65.91 -42.24
C ALA A 22 -50.71 66.70 -42.28
N VAL A 23 -49.62 66.05 -42.56
CA VAL A 23 -48.35 66.71 -42.71
C VAL A 23 -48.22 67.44 -44.05
N HIS A 24 -48.92 66.97 -45.10
CA HIS A 24 -48.82 67.60 -46.45
C HIS A 24 -49.70 68.83 -46.56
N GLN A 25 -50.82 68.92 -45.85
CA GLN A 25 -51.62 70.12 -45.77
C GLN A 25 -51.23 70.95 -44.53
N ARG A 26 -50.53 72.06 -44.72
CA ARG A 26 -50.09 73.10 -43.80
C ARG A 26 -51.18 73.65 -42.86
N TRP A 27 -51.93 72.78 -42.16
CA TRP A 27 -52.94 73.21 -41.19
C TRP A 27 -52.28 73.23 -39.78
N ARG A 28 -52.02 74.41 -39.30
CA ARG A 28 -51.57 74.69 -37.95
C ARG A 28 -52.75 74.43 -36.96
N PHE A 29 -52.84 73.21 -36.49
CA PHE A 29 -53.68 72.94 -35.34
C PHE A 29 -52.80 72.92 -34.06
N PRO A 30 -52.94 73.93 -33.16
CA PRO A 30 -52.18 73.97 -31.92
C PRO A 30 -52.51 72.80 -30.98
N LEU A 31 -53.70 72.18 -31.14
CA LEU A 31 -54.07 71.00 -30.33
C LEU A 31 -53.40 69.73 -30.72
N VAL A 32 -52.93 69.57 -31.97
CA VAL A 32 -52.16 68.36 -32.38
C VAL A 32 -50.80 68.34 -31.85
N ASN A 33 -50.10 69.48 -31.76
CA ASN A 33 -48.79 69.64 -31.15
C ASN A 33 -48.76 69.36 -29.61
N ALA A 34 -49.87 69.77 -28.94
CA ALA A 34 -50.01 69.48 -27.51
C ALA A 34 -50.29 67.98 -27.24
N ALA A 35 -51.08 67.30 -28.07
CA ALA A 35 -51.36 65.88 -27.96
C ALA A 35 -50.09 65.01 -28.30
N VAL A 36 -49.34 65.38 -29.33
CA VAL A 36 -48.09 64.70 -29.71
C VAL A 36 -47.06 64.88 -28.63
N ASN A 37 -46.89 66.05 -28.05
CA ASN A 37 -45.88 66.24 -26.99
C ASN A 37 -46.30 65.60 -25.66
N THR A 38 -47.57 65.51 -25.33
CA THR A 38 -48.03 64.96 -24.06
C THR A 38 -48.06 63.44 -24.07
N VAL A 39 -48.27 62.80 -25.23
CA VAL A 39 -48.37 61.32 -25.32
C VAL A 39 -47.11 60.67 -25.83
N LEU A 40 -46.34 61.30 -26.74
CA LEU A 40 -45.12 60.72 -27.31
C LEU A 40 -43.85 60.93 -26.46
N LEU A 41 -43.75 62.01 -25.70
CA LEU A 41 -42.57 62.25 -24.83
C LEU A 41 -42.42 61.19 -23.73
N PRO A 42 -43.47 60.79 -22.97
CA PRO A 42 -43.28 59.76 -21.94
C PRO A 42 -43.01 58.39 -22.55
N PHE A 43 -43.46 58.13 -23.80
CA PHE A 43 -43.22 56.85 -24.47
C PHE A 43 -41.76 56.68 -24.92
N ASN A 44 -41.12 57.75 -25.37
CA ASN A 44 -39.70 57.74 -25.71
C ASN A 44 -38.78 57.51 -24.48
N GLU A 45 -39.14 58.10 -23.34
CA GLU A 45 -38.39 57.86 -22.08
C GLU A 45 -38.60 56.43 -21.56
N ALA A 46 -39.80 55.87 -21.71
CA ALA A 46 -40.09 54.49 -21.34
C ALA A 46 -39.30 53.50 -22.24
N ILE A 47 -39.25 53.75 -23.54
CA ILE A 47 -38.46 52.93 -24.48
C ILE A 47 -36.98 52.99 -24.20
N ARG A 48 -36.43 54.18 -23.90
CA ARG A 48 -35.01 54.32 -23.49
C ARG A 48 -34.72 53.58 -22.20
N ARG A 49 -35.52 53.71 -21.16
CA ARG A 49 -35.33 52.95 -19.89
C ARG A 49 -35.41 51.46 -20.07
N VAL A 50 -36.28 50.95 -20.90
CA VAL A 50 -36.36 49.51 -21.23
C VAL A 50 -35.17 49.08 -22.06
N SER A 51 -34.72 49.89 -23.02
CA SER A 51 -33.55 49.60 -23.85
C SER A 51 -32.28 49.55 -23.01
N ASP A 52 -32.07 50.55 -22.13
CA ASP A 52 -30.92 50.61 -21.23
C ASP A 52 -30.94 49.46 -20.20
N ALA A 53 -32.11 49.08 -19.67
CA ALA A 53 -32.24 47.94 -18.76
C ALA A 53 -31.97 46.58 -19.48
N VAL A 54 -32.31 46.46 -20.75
CA VAL A 54 -32.04 45.22 -21.51
C VAL A 54 -30.54 45.10 -21.88
N VAL A 55 -29.90 46.26 -22.18
CA VAL A 55 -28.48 46.27 -22.51
C VAL A 55 -27.64 45.94 -21.26
N THR A 56 -27.91 46.60 -20.14
CA THR A 56 -27.22 46.28 -18.85
C THR A 56 -27.47 44.88 -18.37
N PHE A 57 -28.68 44.35 -18.52
CA PHE A 57 -29.00 42.95 -18.15
C PHE A 57 -28.28 41.92 -19.06
N LYS A 58 -28.02 42.29 -20.30
CA LYS A 58 -27.31 41.43 -21.26
C LYS A 58 -25.78 41.48 -21.03
N GLU A 59 -25.26 42.61 -20.66
CA GLU A 59 -23.84 42.82 -20.29
C GLU A 59 -23.52 42.14 -18.95
N ASP A 60 -24.39 42.28 -17.94
CA ASP A 60 -24.22 41.60 -16.63
C ASP A 60 -24.28 40.06 -16.78
N ARG A 61 -25.15 39.55 -17.62
CA ARG A 61 -25.16 38.10 -17.90
C ARG A 61 -23.91 37.61 -18.63
N ARG A 62 -23.40 38.38 -19.59
CA ARG A 62 -22.14 38.04 -20.28
C ARG A 62 -20.94 38.11 -19.35
N MET A 63 -20.88 39.14 -18.52
CA MET A 63 -19.80 39.33 -17.55
C MET A 63 -19.82 38.24 -16.46
N ASN A 64 -21.01 37.90 -15.94
CA ASN A 64 -21.16 36.78 -15.00
C ASN A 64 -20.85 35.44 -15.63
N GLY A 65 -21.17 35.20 -16.90
CA GLY A 65 -20.82 34.01 -17.62
C GLY A 65 -19.32 33.86 -17.84
N THR A 66 -18.62 34.93 -18.21
CA THR A 66 -17.16 34.94 -18.38
C THR A 66 -16.43 34.77 -17.06
N LEU A 67 -16.89 35.44 -15.99
CA LEU A 67 -16.33 35.29 -14.64
C LEU A 67 -16.52 33.86 -14.08
N GLN A 68 -17.66 33.25 -14.32
CA GLN A 68 -17.89 31.86 -13.93
C GLN A 68 -16.98 30.87 -14.69
N GLU A 69 -16.80 31.08 -15.98
CA GLU A 69 -15.94 30.26 -16.81
C GLU A 69 -14.45 30.42 -16.40
N GLU A 70 -14.03 31.67 -16.16
CA GLU A 70 -12.69 31.97 -15.65
C GLU A 70 -12.46 31.35 -14.27
N ASN A 71 -13.45 31.45 -13.37
CA ASN A 71 -13.38 30.84 -12.05
C ASN A 71 -13.32 29.30 -12.12
N ARG A 72 -14.06 28.70 -13.05
CA ARG A 72 -13.98 27.26 -13.31
C ARG A 72 -12.60 26.88 -13.83
N ARG A 73 -12.09 27.57 -14.83
CA ARG A 73 -10.76 27.35 -15.41
C ARG A 73 -9.65 27.50 -14.37
N LEU A 74 -9.72 28.55 -13.56
CA LEU A 74 -8.72 28.77 -12.48
C LEU A 74 -8.79 27.66 -11.43
N LYS A 75 -9.96 27.13 -11.10
CA LYS A 75 -10.09 25.99 -10.21
C LYS A 75 -9.51 24.72 -10.82
N GLU A 76 -9.80 24.44 -12.09
CA GLU A 76 -9.22 23.31 -12.81
C GLU A 76 -7.68 23.39 -12.90
N GLU A 77 -7.13 24.58 -13.17
CA GLU A 77 -5.70 24.83 -13.15
C GLU A 77 -5.09 24.64 -11.75
N LEU A 78 -5.78 25.13 -10.72
CA LEU A 78 -5.34 24.97 -9.33
C LEU A 78 -5.34 23.50 -8.88
N ASP A 79 -6.36 22.74 -9.26
CA ASP A 79 -6.43 21.32 -8.97
C ASP A 79 -5.37 20.51 -9.74
N ALA A 80 -5.09 20.90 -10.99
CA ALA A 80 -4.01 20.33 -11.78
C ALA A 80 -2.63 20.63 -11.16
N LEU A 81 -2.39 21.86 -10.72
CA LEU A 81 -1.15 22.25 -10.03
C LEU A 81 -0.96 21.50 -8.70
N ARG A 82 -2.01 21.40 -7.88
CA ARG A 82 -1.98 20.62 -6.63
C ARG A 82 -1.67 19.15 -6.87
N SER A 83 -2.27 18.57 -7.90
CA SER A 83 -2.00 17.16 -8.25
C SER A 83 -0.58 16.94 -8.75
N ALA A 84 -0.01 17.91 -9.48
CA ALA A 84 1.38 17.88 -9.93
C ALA A 84 2.36 18.04 -8.76
N GLU A 85 2.08 18.97 -7.84
CA GLU A 85 2.86 19.17 -6.62
C GLU A 85 2.87 17.90 -5.73
N TYR A 86 1.70 17.28 -5.54
CA TYR A 86 1.61 16.02 -4.83
C TYR A 86 2.44 14.91 -5.48
N ARG A 87 2.39 14.79 -6.81
CA ARG A 87 3.21 13.81 -7.56
C ARG A 87 4.70 14.09 -7.43
N LEU A 88 5.10 15.37 -7.49
CA LEU A 88 6.50 15.75 -7.27
C LEU A 88 6.97 15.34 -5.86
N GLY A 89 6.20 15.63 -4.83
CA GLY A 89 6.52 15.21 -3.47
C GLY A 89 6.67 13.69 -3.32
N LEU A 90 5.80 12.90 -3.96
CA LEU A 90 5.93 11.44 -3.98
C LEU A 90 7.22 10.99 -4.69
N LEU A 91 7.52 11.56 -5.86
CA LEU A 91 8.73 11.20 -6.61
C LEU A 91 10.01 11.60 -5.88
N GLU A 92 10.03 12.74 -5.21
CA GLU A 92 11.16 13.16 -4.38
C GLU A 92 11.37 12.23 -3.18
N ALA A 93 10.29 11.81 -2.51
CA ALA A 93 10.35 10.84 -1.42
C ALA A 93 10.87 9.48 -1.93
N GLU A 94 10.35 8.99 -3.06
CA GLU A 94 10.82 7.75 -3.69
C GLU A 94 12.30 7.84 -4.10
N ASN A 95 12.72 8.98 -4.68
CA ASN A 95 14.12 9.19 -5.07
C ASN A 95 15.05 9.18 -3.84
N LYS A 96 14.67 9.86 -2.76
CA LYS A 96 15.42 9.86 -1.50
C LYS A 96 15.55 8.44 -0.93
N GLU A 97 14.48 7.66 -0.96
CA GLU A 97 14.49 6.27 -0.51
C GLU A 97 15.40 5.40 -1.39
N LEU A 98 15.31 5.53 -2.72
CA LEU A 98 16.16 4.81 -3.66
C LEU A 98 17.65 5.15 -3.49
N LEU A 99 17.98 6.42 -3.23
CA LEU A 99 19.34 6.84 -2.94
C LEU A 99 19.85 6.26 -1.62
N ALA A 100 19.01 6.23 -0.57
CA ALA A 100 19.34 5.59 0.70
C ALA A 100 19.57 4.08 0.53
N MET A 101 18.73 3.41 -0.25
CA MET A 101 18.91 1.99 -0.58
C MET A 101 20.18 1.72 -1.38
N ALA A 102 20.51 2.57 -2.35
CA ALA A 102 21.74 2.45 -3.12
C ALA A 102 22.98 2.63 -2.24
N GLY A 103 22.95 3.58 -1.28
CA GLY A 103 23.97 3.78 -0.28
C GLY A 103 24.15 2.56 0.61
N TYR A 104 23.07 2.04 1.17
CA TYR A 104 23.09 0.84 2.01
C TYR A 104 23.68 -0.38 1.28
N ARG A 105 23.29 -0.61 0.03
CA ARG A 105 23.85 -1.70 -0.79
C ARG A 105 25.35 -1.55 -1.04
N ARG A 106 25.83 -0.32 -1.21
CA ARG A 106 27.24 -0.02 -1.42
C ARG A 106 28.07 -0.24 -0.16
N GLU A 107 27.53 0.12 1.00
CA GLU A 107 28.18 -0.07 2.31
C GLU A 107 28.24 -1.55 2.72
N ASN A 108 27.27 -2.36 2.28
CA ASN A 108 27.15 -3.79 2.59
C ASN A 108 27.54 -4.69 1.42
N ASN A 109 28.66 -4.39 0.77
CA ASN A 109 29.15 -5.13 -0.42
C ASN A 109 29.38 -6.64 -0.20
N GLY A 110 29.46 -7.12 1.05
CA GLY A 110 29.58 -8.54 1.39
C GLY A 110 28.25 -9.31 1.44
N LEU A 111 27.11 -8.62 1.25
CA LEU A 111 25.78 -9.21 1.32
C LEU A 111 25.10 -9.15 -0.04
N THR A 112 24.49 -10.27 -0.44
CA THR A 112 23.61 -10.28 -1.61
C THR A 112 22.23 -9.77 -1.18
N LEU A 113 21.84 -8.58 -1.66
CA LEU A 113 20.61 -7.90 -1.28
C LEU A 113 19.60 -7.92 -2.43
N LEU A 114 18.41 -8.48 -2.19
CA LEU A 114 17.26 -8.45 -3.10
C LEU A 114 16.29 -7.36 -2.64
N SER A 115 16.07 -6.35 -3.48
CA SER A 115 15.07 -5.31 -3.20
C SER A 115 13.67 -5.87 -3.38
N ALA A 116 12.78 -5.61 -2.42
CA ALA A 116 11.38 -6.01 -2.42
C ALA A 116 10.49 -4.84 -2.00
N ARG A 117 9.28 -4.80 -2.56
CA ARG A 117 8.24 -3.85 -2.16
C ARG A 117 7.30 -4.50 -1.16
N VAL A 118 6.89 -3.74 -0.15
CA VAL A 118 5.85 -4.14 0.79
C VAL A 118 4.48 -3.98 0.12
N LEU A 119 3.72 -5.07 0.03
CA LEU A 119 2.40 -5.12 -0.61
C LEU A 119 1.27 -4.76 0.36
N GLY A 120 1.47 -5.01 1.64
CA GLY A 120 0.46 -4.76 2.66
C GLY A 120 0.69 -5.55 3.95
N VAL A 121 -0.21 -5.36 4.88
CA VAL A 121 -0.18 -5.94 6.24
C VAL A 121 -0.99 -7.23 6.28
N SER A 122 -0.55 -8.22 7.04
CA SER A 122 -1.33 -9.42 7.35
C SER A 122 -2.38 -9.11 8.42
N LEU A 123 -3.65 -9.18 8.07
CA LEU A 123 -4.76 -8.85 8.98
C LEU A 123 -4.94 -9.88 10.12
N GLY A 124 -4.39 -11.10 9.97
CA GLY A 124 -4.54 -12.17 10.96
C GLY A 124 -3.63 -12.07 12.18
N ASP A 125 -2.51 -11.33 12.08
CA ASP A 125 -1.43 -11.31 13.07
C ASP A 125 -1.30 -9.96 13.81
N MET A 126 -2.37 -9.22 14.01
CA MET A 126 -2.36 -7.90 14.67
C MET A 126 -1.30 -6.93 14.12
N HIS A 127 -1.10 -6.91 12.81
CA HIS A 127 -0.10 -6.07 12.13
C HIS A 127 1.37 -6.42 12.44
N GLU A 128 1.64 -7.64 12.87
CA GLU A 128 3.01 -8.12 13.14
C GLU A 128 3.71 -8.69 11.91
N SER A 129 3.01 -8.88 10.78
CA SER A 129 3.55 -9.44 9.55
C SER A 129 3.12 -8.67 8.32
N PHE A 130 3.98 -8.62 7.30
CA PHE A 130 3.78 -7.94 6.03
C PHE A 130 4.06 -8.86 4.85
N PHE A 131 3.44 -8.57 3.70
CA PHE A 131 3.68 -9.26 2.44
C PHE A 131 4.66 -8.49 1.56
N LEU A 132 5.51 -9.23 0.84
CA LEU A 132 6.50 -8.72 -0.11
C LEU A 132 6.20 -9.22 -1.52
N ASP A 133 6.54 -8.43 -2.54
CA ASP A 133 6.40 -8.75 -3.97
C ASP A 133 7.50 -9.71 -4.49
N LYS A 134 8.22 -10.39 -3.62
CA LYS A 134 9.30 -11.33 -3.92
C LYS A 134 9.04 -12.65 -3.24
N GLY A 135 9.28 -13.77 -3.97
CA GLY A 135 9.00 -15.11 -3.49
C GLY A 135 10.10 -16.12 -3.87
N GLU A 136 9.72 -17.40 -3.85
CA GLU A 136 10.61 -18.52 -4.20
C GLU A 136 11.25 -18.35 -5.59
N ALA A 137 10.47 -17.88 -6.58
CA ALA A 137 10.94 -17.64 -7.93
C ALA A 137 12.07 -16.58 -8.00
N ASP A 138 12.16 -15.69 -7.01
CA ASP A 138 13.21 -14.65 -6.89
C ASP A 138 14.37 -15.13 -6.00
N GLY A 139 14.32 -16.36 -5.47
CA GLY A 139 15.33 -16.92 -4.58
C GLY A 139 15.14 -16.63 -3.10
N VAL A 140 13.94 -16.19 -2.69
CA VAL A 140 13.59 -15.98 -1.29
C VAL A 140 13.34 -17.32 -0.60
N LEU A 141 13.88 -17.48 0.59
CA LEU A 141 13.70 -18.66 1.44
C LEU A 141 13.23 -18.23 2.84
N PRO A 142 12.57 -19.13 3.59
CA PRO A 142 12.25 -18.89 4.99
C PRO A 142 13.52 -18.57 5.81
N ASP A 143 13.34 -17.82 6.90
CA ASP A 143 14.41 -17.38 7.80
C ASP A 143 15.40 -16.36 7.23
N MET A 144 15.22 -15.89 5.99
CA MET A 144 15.98 -14.76 5.45
C MET A 144 15.64 -13.46 6.18
N VAL A 145 16.67 -12.66 6.46
CA VAL A 145 16.49 -11.37 7.16
C VAL A 145 16.01 -10.33 6.19
N VAL A 146 15.02 -9.54 6.65
CA VAL A 146 14.50 -8.36 5.95
C VAL A 146 15.05 -7.12 6.63
N THR A 147 15.68 -6.23 5.86
CA THR A 147 16.31 -5.01 6.35
C THR A 147 15.86 -3.80 5.54
N THR A 148 15.87 -2.64 6.17
CA THR A 148 15.72 -1.33 5.53
C THR A 148 17.11 -0.71 5.32
N SER A 149 17.17 0.51 4.77
CA SER A 149 18.40 1.29 4.73
C SER A 149 18.95 1.68 6.10
N SER A 150 18.11 1.62 7.15
CA SER A 150 18.45 2.04 8.51
C SER A 150 18.79 0.86 9.42
N GLY A 151 18.22 -0.33 9.19
CA GLY A 151 18.45 -1.50 10.05
C GLY A 151 17.48 -2.64 9.77
N VAL A 152 17.59 -3.69 10.59
CA VAL A 152 16.75 -4.89 10.47
C VAL A 152 15.29 -4.56 10.76
N ALA A 153 14.41 -4.99 9.86
CA ALA A 153 12.95 -4.84 9.99
C ALA A 153 12.24 -6.13 10.42
N GLY A 154 12.73 -7.29 9.97
CA GLY A 154 12.05 -8.55 10.25
C GLY A 154 12.76 -9.78 9.69
N VAL A 155 12.01 -10.87 9.64
CA VAL A 155 12.46 -12.17 9.13
C VAL A 155 11.36 -12.80 8.30
N VAL A 156 11.70 -13.35 7.14
CA VAL A 156 10.76 -14.10 6.29
C VAL A 156 10.29 -15.34 7.02
N ASP A 157 8.99 -15.48 7.22
CA ASP A 157 8.37 -16.61 7.90
C ASP A 157 7.63 -17.55 6.96
N GLN A 158 7.08 -17.04 5.84
CA GLN A 158 6.41 -17.84 4.83
C GLN A 158 6.80 -17.37 3.42
N VAL A 159 7.05 -18.35 2.54
CA VAL A 159 7.41 -18.09 1.16
C VAL A 159 6.42 -18.78 0.24
N TYR A 160 5.96 -18.04 -0.77
CA TYR A 160 5.11 -18.49 -1.85
C TYR A 160 5.85 -18.28 -3.18
N ARG A 161 5.33 -18.78 -4.26
CA ARG A 161 6.01 -18.76 -5.55
C ARG A 161 6.44 -17.35 -6.00
N HIS A 162 5.56 -16.34 -5.86
CA HIS A 162 5.77 -14.97 -6.36
C HIS A 162 5.69 -13.88 -5.29
N TYR A 163 5.45 -14.25 -4.04
CA TYR A 163 5.41 -13.34 -2.92
C TYR A 163 5.85 -14.07 -1.66
N SER A 164 6.21 -13.32 -0.65
CA SER A 164 6.56 -13.87 0.65
C SER A 164 5.92 -13.05 1.77
N ARG A 165 5.90 -13.62 2.97
CA ARG A 165 5.49 -12.94 4.17
C ARG A 165 6.67 -12.87 5.12
N PHE A 166 6.89 -11.71 5.73
CA PHE A 166 7.87 -11.56 6.78
C PHE A 166 7.22 -11.06 8.07
N MET A 167 7.78 -11.50 9.19
CA MET A 167 7.39 -11.10 10.52
C MET A 167 8.34 -10.01 11.01
N LEU A 168 7.79 -8.95 11.62
CA LEU A 168 8.58 -7.86 12.19
C LEU A 168 9.46 -8.34 13.36
N ILE A 169 10.57 -7.65 13.60
CA ILE A 169 11.39 -7.90 14.79
C ILE A 169 10.66 -7.51 16.09
N SER A 170 9.66 -6.61 16.00
CA SER A 170 8.79 -6.23 17.12
C SER A 170 7.71 -7.24 17.45
N ALA A 171 7.46 -8.23 16.59
CA ALA A 171 6.46 -9.25 16.83
C ALA A 171 6.80 -10.09 18.07
N ARG A 172 5.80 -10.43 18.88
CA ARG A 172 5.98 -11.22 20.12
C ARG A 172 6.62 -12.58 19.90
N ARG A 173 6.45 -13.16 18.72
CA ARG A 173 7.04 -14.45 18.34
C ARG A 173 8.46 -14.31 17.77
N SER A 174 8.90 -13.08 17.49
CA SER A 174 10.23 -12.84 16.94
C SER A 174 11.31 -13.13 17.96
N ARG A 175 12.31 -13.90 17.58
CA ARG A 175 13.52 -14.21 18.36
C ARG A 175 14.73 -14.09 17.48
N MET A 176 15.64 -13.20 17.82
CA MET A 176 16.87 -12.96 17.04
C MET A 176 18.07 -12.84 17.95
N GLY A 177 19.10 -13.61 17.68
CA GLY A 177 20.37 -13.49 18.41
C GLY A 177 21.06 -12.16 18.14
N VAL A 178 21.40 -11.41 19.17
CA VAL A 178 22.03 -10.09 19.10
C VAL A 178 23.33 -10.04 19.87
N LYS A 179 24.19 -9.09 19.52
CA LYS A 179 25.41 -8.78 20.25
C LYS A 179 25.67 -7.28 20.23
N VAL A 180 26.42 -6.81 21.22
CA VAL A 180 26.91 -5.44 21.26
C VAL A 180 28.02 -5.26 20.24
N LEU A 181 27.98 -4.17 19.45
CA LEU A 181 28.99 -3.91 18.41
C LEU A 181 30.30 -3.37 18.96
N ARG A 182 30.31 -2.82 20.19
CA ARG A 182 31.54 -2.28 20.83
C ARG A 182 32.61 -3.36 21.02
N ARG A 183 33.86 -3.04 20.66
CA ARG A 183 34.98 -4.00 20.67
C ARG A 183 35.27 -4.58 22.04
N GLU A 184 35.10 -3.80 23.10
CA GLU A 184 35.37 -4.16 24.48
C GLU A 184 34.31 -5.08 25.06
N SER A 185 33.10 -5.05 24.50
CA SER A 185 31.98 -5.87 24.93
C SER A 185 31.88 -7.16 24.12
N ARG A 186 31.72 -8.28 24.82
CA ARG A 186 31.39 -9.59 24.23
C ARG A 186 29.96 -9.99 24.52
N ALA A 187 29.18 -9.06 25.04
CA ALA A 187 27.81 -9.28 25.44
C ALA A 187 26.91 -9.71 24.25
N ALA A 188 26.21 -10.79 24.45
CA ALA A 188 25.28 -11.33 23.46
C ALA A 188 24.01 -11.80 24.19
N GLY A 189 22.89 -11.64 23.51
CA GLY A 189 21.56 -11.97 24.03
C GLY A 189 20.60 -12.34 22.92
N VAL A 190 19.32 -12.38 23.25
CA VAL A 190 18.23 -12.66 22.31
C VAL A 190 17.25 -11.50 22.32
N LEU A 191 17.07 -10.89 21.15
CA LEU A 191 16.06 -9.87 20.94
C LEU A 191 14.68 -10.50 20.82
N THR A 192 13.73 -9.93 21.53
CA THR A 192 12.34 -10.34 21.55
C THR A 192 11.45 -9.13 21.29
N GLY A 193 10.45 -9.27 20.42
CA GLY A 193 9.46 -8.24 20.22
C GLY A 193 8.45 -8.19 21.36
N GLN A 194 7.96 -7.00 21.69
CA GLN A 194 6.98 -6.74 22.74
C GLN A 194 5.53 -6.72 22.24
N GLY A 195 5.32 -6.83 20.91
CA GLY A 195 4.02 -6.86 20.29
C GLY A 195 3.72 -5.65 19.40
N PRO A 196 2.43 -5.33 19.19
CA PRO A 196 2.01 -4.38 18.15
C PRO A 196 2.47 -2.93 18.37
N ASN A 197 2.95 -2.61 19.56
CA ASN A 197 3.59 -1.32 19.79
C ASN A 197 5.04 -1.37 19.28
N HIS A 198 5.23 -1.08 18.01
CA HIS A 198 6.47 -1.24 17.25
C HIS A 198 7.69 -0.47 17.78
N SER A 199 7.49 0.40 18.76
CA SER A 199 8.59 1.15 19.39
C SER A 199 9.29 0.39 20.52
N LEU A 200 8.77 -0.79 20.92
CA LEU A 200 9.32 -1.55 22.04
C LEU A 200 9.96 -2.85 21.57
N LEU A 201 11.28 -2.92 21.72
CA LEU A 201 12.06 -4.15 21.59
C LEU A 201 12.77 -4.41 22.94
N GLN A 202 12.89 -5.66 23.28
CA GLN A 202 13.60 -6.10 24.49
C GLN A 202 14.62 -7.15 24.11
N ALA A 203 15.81 -7.04 24.64
CA ALA A 203 16.81 -8.10 24.54
C ALA A 203 17.07 -8.71 25.91
N GLU A 204 17.07 -10.03 25.95
CA GLU A 204 17.14 -10.87 27.14
C GLU A 204 18.41 -11.74 27.08
N TYR A 205 18.67 -12.47 28.16
CA TYR A 205 19.78 -13.43 28.30
C TYR A 205 21.17 -12.80 28.27
N PHE A 206 21.29 -11.49 28.52
CA PHE A 206 22.58 -10.92 28.85
C PHE A 206 22.98 -11.30 30.28
N GLY A 207 24.18 -11.80 30.43
CA GLY A 207 24.70 -12.17 31.73
C GLY A 207 24.83 -10.97 32.69
N ARG A 208 24.80 -11.22 34.00
CA ARG A 208 24.98 -10.19 35.02
C ARG A 208 26.24 -9.36 34.81
N ASP A 209 27.33 -10.01 34.40
CA ASP A 209 28.68 -9.39 34.24
C ASP A 209 28.89 -8.85 32.81
N ASP A 210 27.92 -9.02 31.93
CA ASP A 210 28.01 -8.53 30.56
C ASP A 210 28.05 -6.99 30.53
N ASP A 211 29.05 -6.45 29.79
CA ASP A 211 29.21 -5.01 29.66
C ASP A 211 28.27 -4.46 28.56
N VAL A 212 27.05 -4.14 28.95
CA VAL A 212 26.02 -3.48 28.10
C VAL A 212 25.63 -2.15 28.76
N LYS A 213 25.63 -1.09 27.97
CA LYS A 213 25.33 0.28 28.42
C LYS A 213 24.32 0.96 27.53
N PRO A 214 23.50 1.90 28.04
CA PRO A 214 22.71 2.79 27.21
C PRO A 214 23.60 3.50 26.19
N GLY A 215 23.13 3.58 24.93
CA GLY A 215 23.87 4.10 23.79
C GLY A 215 24.68 3.05 23.00
N ASP A 216 24.82 1.82 23.49
CA ASP A 216 25.48 0.74 22.73
C ASP A 216 24.67 0.36 21.50
N MET A 217 25.34 0.13 20.38
CA MET A 217 24.73 -0.38 19.15
C MET A 217 24.59 -1.90 19.21
N LEU A 218 23.41 -2.41 18.87
CA LEU A 218 23.13 -3.83 18.75
C LEU A 218 23.09 -4.26 17.29
N VAL A 219 23.74 -5.37 17.02
CA VAL A 219 23.76 -6.04 15.72
C VAL A 219 23.38 -7.50 15.85
N THR A 220 23.01 -8.14 14.75
CA THR A 220 22.79 -9.60 14.73
C THR A 220 24.07 -10.33 15.14
N SER A 221 23.94 -11.33 16.01
CA SER A 221 25.09 -12.07 16.54
C SER A 221 25.70 -13.06 15.55
N GLY A 222 24.88 -13.64 14.68
CA GLY A 222 25.26 -14.76 13.82
C GLY A 222 25.37 -16.11 14.55
N ILE A 223 25.13 -16.14 15.87
CA ILE A 223 25.18 -17.36 16.67
C ILE A 223 24.07 -18.31 16.22
N GLY A 224 24.42 -19.58 16.08
CA GLY A 224 23.50 -20.61 15.56
C GLY A 224 23.41 -20.66 14.03
N GLY A 225 24.03 -19.73 13.29
CA GLY A 225 24.10 -19.73 11.82
C GLY A 225 22.76 -19.53 11.11
N LYS A 226 21.72 -19.09 11.85
CA LYS A 226 20.39 -18.82 11.29
C LYS A 226 20.34 -17.47 10.58
N TYR A 227 21.02 -16.45 11.12
CA TYR A 227 21.04 -15.10 10.59
C TYR A 227 22.48 -14.64 10.35
N PRO A 228 22.75 -13.82 9.32
CA PRO A 228 24.08 -13.23 9.11
C PRO A 228 24.44 -12.36 10.31
N SER A 229 25.73 -12.36 10.67
CA SER A 229 26.26 -11.51 11.74
C SER A 229 26.49 -10.09 11.25
N GLY A 230 26.26 -9.10 12.12
CA GLY A 230 26.67 -7.71 11.88
C GLY A 230 25.58 -6.82 11.27
N LEU A 231 24.36 -7.31 11.05
CA LEU A 231 23.26 -6.45 10.61
C LEU A 231 22.80 -5.55 11.77
N PHE A 232 22.72 -4.26 11.51
CA PHE A 232 22.34 -3.27 12.52
C PHE A 232 20.86 -3.40 12.89
N ILE A 233 20.58 -3.43 14.19
CA ILE A 233 19.23 -3.59 14.73
C ILE A 233 18.73 -2.28 15.33
N GLY A 234 19.54 -1.68 16.20
CA GLY A 234 19.15 -0.47 16.91
C GLY A 234 20.12 -0.12 18.04
N THR A 235 19.68 0.77 18.91
CA THR A 235 20.50 1.31 20.00
C THR A 235 19.87 0.97 21.34
N VAL A 236 20.67 0.62 22.31
CA VAL A 236 20.26 0.37 23.69
C VAL A 236 19.75 1.68 24.31
N SER A 237 18.47 1.70 24.71
CA SER A 237 17.87 2.85 25.40
C SER A 237 17.98 2.74 26.92
N ALA A 238 17.76 1.54 27.48
CA ALA A 238 17.86 1.29 28.92
C ALA A 238 18.38 -0.11 29.21
N VAL A 239 19.01 -0.28 30.36
CA VAL A 239 19.49 -1.56 30.88
C VAL A 239 18.96 -1.72 32.31
N GLU A 240 18.18 -2.77 32.53
CA GLU A 240 17.59 -3.10 33.82
C GLU A 240 18.07 -4.47 34.27
N SER A 241 18.11 -4.72 35.56
CA SER A 241 18.35 -6.07 36.09
C SER A 241 17.02 -6.82 36.16
N ASP A 242 17.04 -8.07 35.74
CA ASP A 242 15.90 -8.96 35.94
C ASP A 242 15.56 -9.12 37.43
N VAL A 243 14.33 -9.54 37.74
CA VAL A 243 13.81 -9.78 39.10
C VAL A 243 14.72 -10.72 39.90
N THR A 244 15.38 -11.65 39.24
CA THR A 244 16.33 -12.60 39.84
C THR A 244 17.72 -12.04 40.06
N GLY A 245 18.06 -10.90 39.45
CA GLY A 245 19.40 -10.29 39.44
C GLY A 245 20.47 -11.09 38.72
N LEU A 246 20.11 -12.15 38.01
CA LEU A 246 21.04 -13.02 37.28
C LEU A 246 21.24 -12.59 35.84
N GLN A 247 20.29 -11.87 35.28
CA GLN A 247 20.32 -11.42 33.87
C GLN A 247 20.01 -9.93 33.77
N LYS A 248 20.41 -9.33 32.66
CA LYS A 248 20.03 -7.97 32.29
C LYS A 248 18.94 -8.00 31.25
N LEU A 249 17.95 -7.16 31.44
CA LEU A 249 16.91 -6.83 30.48
C LEU A 249 17.33 -5.53 29.78
N VAL A 250 17.46 -5.59 28.48
CA VAL A 250 17.95 -4.47 27.68
C VAL A 250 16.83 -3.96 26.78
N GLN A 251 16.41 -2.71 26.98
CA GLN A 251 15.49 -2.05 26.08
C GLN A 251 16.22 -1.52 24.87
N VAL A 252 15.63 -1.66 23.68
CA VAL A 252 16.27 -1.35 22.42
C VAL A 252 15.33 -0.52 21.55
N ASP A 253 15.83 0.63 21.10
CA ASP A 253 15.16 1.43 20.10
C ASP A 253 15.55 0.94 18.70
N PRO A 254 14.61 0.43 17.90
CA PRO A 254 14.88 -0.08 16.56
C PRO A 254 15.35 1.03 15.63
N ALA A 255 16.38 0.77 14.84
CA ALA A 255 16.87 1.72 13.85
C ALA A 255 15.92 1.85 12.63
N ALA A 256 15.24 0.76 12.31
CA ALA A 256 14.25 0.73 11.24
C ALA A 256 12.92 1.31 11.71
N ASN A 257 12.29 2.14 10.87
CA ASN A 257 10.91 2.56 11.11
C ASN A 257 9.94 1.43 10.77
N LEU A 258 9.52 0.67 11.79
CA LEU A 258 8.68 -0.52 11.63
C LEU A 258 7.20 -0.19 11.32
N SER A 259 6.79 1.08 11.47
CA SER A 259 5.41 1.53 11.22
C SER A 259 5.16 1.89 9.76
N HIS A 260 6.20 2.25 9.01
CA HIS A 260 6.10 2.70 7.61
C HIS A 260 7.19 2.00 6.81
N LEU A 261 6.81 0.91 6.15
CA LEU A 261 7.70 0.09 5.34
C LEU A 261 7.14 0.04 3.92
N ASP A 262 7.77 0.76 2.99
CA ASP A 262 7.39 0.75 1.57
C ASP A 262 8.30 -0.18 0.76
N ARG A 263 9.61 -0.07 0.97
CA ARG A 263 10.64 -0.88 0.32
C ARG A 263 11.61 -1.42 1.34
N VAL A 264 12.02 -2.67 1.12
CA VAL A 264 12.96 -3.38 1.99
C VAL A 264 13.97 -4.17 1.16
N PHE A 265 15.02 -4.64 1.80
CA PHE A 265 15.95 -5.61 1.25
C PHE A 265 15.77 -6.96 1.93
N ILE A 266 15.75 -8.01 1.16
CA ILE A 266 15.90 -9.38 1.65
C ILE A 266 17.38 -9.75 1.53
N VAL A 267 18.00 -10.17 2.62
CA VAL A 267 19.39 -10.62 2.63
C VAL A 267 19.42 -12.06 2.16
N LEU A 268 19.86 -12.27 0.91
CA LEU A 268 20.00 -13.60 0.34
C LEU A 268 21.21 -14.29 0.94
N GLN A 269 20.99 -15.38 1.67
CA GLN A 269 22.03 -16.16 2.31
C GLN A 269 22.32 -17.42 1.48
N GLU A 270 23.40 -17.45 0.77
CA GLU A 270 23.82 -18.62 -0.01
C GLU A 270 24.05 -19.86 0.87
N ASP A 271 24.54 -19.67 2.09
CA ASP A 271 24.76 -20.78 3.02
C ASP A 271 23.45 -21.44 3.50
N ILE A 272 22.39 -20.66 3.71
CA ILE A 272 21.07 -21.20 4.05
C ILE A 272 20.50 -21.93 2.85
N ARG A 273 20.63 -21.37 1.66
CA ARG A 273 20.19 -22.02 0.42
C ARG A 273 20.83 -23.38 0.24
N ARG A 274 22.15 -23.48 0.41
CA ARG A 274 22.87 -24.75 0.34
C ARG A 274 22.42 -25.75 1.42
N LYS A 275 22.16 -25.28 2.65
CA LYS A 275 21.65 -26.16 3.73
C LYS A 275 20.28 -26.72 3.39
N ILE A 276 19.36 -25.88 2.91
CA ILE A 276 18.01 -26.31 2.54
C ILE A 276 18.03 -27.23 1.33
N GLU A 277 18.84 -26.93 0.31
CA GLU A 277 19.01 -27.79 -0.87
C GLU A 277 19.56 -29.18 -0.47
N ASN A 278 20.51 -29.23 0.45
CA ASN A 278 21.05 -30.49 0.98
C ASN A 278 20.01 -31.26 1.82
N GLU A 279 19.26 -30.58 2.68
CA GLU A 279 18.20 -31.21 3.50
C GLU A 279 17.06 -31.76 2.66
N ILE A 280 16.67 -31.06 1.59
CA ILE A 280 15.70 -31.56 0.61
C ILE A 280 16.26 -32.76 -0.14
N ALA A 281 17.51 -32.69 -0.58
CA ALA A 281 18.17 -33.82 -1.26
C ALA A 281 18.24 -35.06 -0.38
N ASP A 282 18.52 -34.90 0.90
CA ASP A 282 18.58 -36.01 1.85
C ASP A 282 17.22 -36.61 2.13
N LYS A 283 16.18 -35.77 2.33
CA LYS A 283 14.77 -36.25 2.47
C LYS A 283 14.29 -37.00 1.22
N VAL A 284 14.63 -36.54 0.02
CA VAL A 284 14.31 -37.20 -1.23
C VAL A 284 15.03 -38.56 -1.36
N ARG A 285 16.30 -38.63 -0.88
CA ARG A 285 17.05 -39.92 -0.85
C ARG A 285 16.45 -40.90 0.14
N GLU A 286 16.05 -40.46 1.33
CA GLU A 286 15.37 -41.26 2.34
C GLU A 286 14.03 -41.82 1.84
N GLN A 287 13.22 -41.00 1.17
CA GLN A 287 11.97 -41.46 0.57
C GLN A 287 12.17 -42.50 -0.55
N LYS A 288 13.20 -42.31 -1.39
CA LYS A 288 13.55 -43.30 -2.44
C LYS A 288 14.11 -44.58 -1.83
N SER A 289 14.87 -44.52 -0.74
CA SER A 289 15.40 -45.70 -0.04
C SER A 289 14.30 -46.45 0.70
N GLY A 290 13.30 -45.75 1.27
CA GLY A 290 12.14 -46.36 1.92
C GLY A 290 11.21 -47.07 0.94
N SER A 291 11.02 -46.54 -0.26
CA SER A 291 10.21 -47.14 -1.33
C SER A 291 10.83 -48.43 -1.91
N ASN A 292 12.16 -48.50 -2.00
CA ASN A 292 12.85 -49.71 -2.47
C ASN A 292 12.89 -50.86 -1.47
N LYS A 293 12.59 -50.60 -0.18
CA LYS A 293 12.52 -51.66 0.87
C LYS A 293 11.14 -52.33 0.96
N ALA A 294 10.12 -51.72 0.39
CA ALA A 294 8.75 -52.26 0.42
C ALA A 294 8.47 -53.28 -0.70
N ASP A 295 9.32 -53.37 -1.74
CA ASP A 295 9.09 -54.24 -2.90
C ASP A 295 9.90 -55.54 -2.86
N VAL A 296 10.62 -55.84 -1.78
CA VAL A 296 11.26 -57.18 -1.61
C VAL A 296 10.38 -58.05 -0.74
N LEU A 297 9.34 -58.63 -1.32
CA LEU A 297 8.65 -59.80 -0.77
C LEU A 297 9.60 -61.02 -0.84
N PRO A 298 9.79 -61.81 0.24
CA PRO A 298 10.62 -63.02 0.19
C PRO A 298 9.95 -64.05 -0.68
N GLY A 299 10.64 -64.42 -1.75
CA GLY A 299 10.24 -65.51 -2.63
C GLY A 299 10.14 -66.83 -1.87
N ASN A 300 8.98 -67.39 -1.94
CA ASN A 300 8.64 -68.74 -1.44
C ASN A 300 9.27 -69.80 -2.33
N ASN A 301 10.33 -70.44 -1.85
CA ASN A 301 10.87 -71.72 -2.49
C ASN A 301 10.00 -72.87 -2.06
N GLY A 302 9.19 -73.34 -3.01
CA GLY A 302 8.42 -74.59 -2.88
C GLY A 302 9.27 -75.82 -2.96
N THR A 303 8.94 -76.75 -2.13
CA THR A 303 9.25 -78.21 -2.38
C THR A 303 7.95 -78.98 -2.39
N ALA A 304 7.87 -79.81 -3.40
CA ALA A 304 6.78 -80.68 -3.73
C ALA A 304 6.55 -81.82 -2.70
N GLY A 305 5.31 -82.26 -2.54
CA GLY A 305 4.95 -83.43 -1.76
C GLY A 305 3.49 -83.80 -1.93
N THR A 306 3.25 -84.76 -2.74
CA THR A 306 2.09 -85.62 -3.07
C THR A 306 1.10 -85.89 -1.93
N GLY A 307 -0.21 -85.94 -2.27
CA GLY A 307 -1.21 -86.73 -1.53
C GLY A 307 -2.63 -86.16 -1.53
N ALA A 308 -3.47 -86.64 -2.46
CA ALA A 308 -4.94 -86.52 -2.34
C ALA A 308 -5.45 -87.75 -1.54
N PRO A 309 -6.78 -88.01 -1.28
CA PRO A 309 -7.95 -87.17 -1.39
C PRO A 309 -8.97 -87.30 -0.21
N ALA A 310 -10.12 -86.68 -0.43
CA ALA A 310 -11.47 -87.03 0.09
C ALA A 310 -12.06 -86.42 1.32
N GLY A 311 -13.26 -85.88 1.15
CA GLY A 311 -14.41 -86.06 2.08
C GLY A 311 -14.94 -84.77 2.67
N ASP A 312 -15.95 -84.22 2.08
CA ASP A 312 -17.40 -84.23 2.41
C ASP A 312 -17.88 -83.26 3.49
N LYS A 313 -18.89 -82.50 3.08
CA LYS A 313 -20.06 -81.95 3.83
C LYS A 313 -19.84 -80.90 4.94
N GLY A 314 -20.40 -79.83 4.85
CA GLY A 314 -21.81 -79.53 5.02
C GLY A 314 -22.01 -78.27 5.85
N LYS A 315 -22.87 -77.44 5.34
CA LYS A 315 -23.93 -76.61 6.04
C LYS A 315 -23.61 -75.59 7.04
N ASP A 316 -24.09 -74.52 6.71
CA ASP A 316 -25.21 -73.67 7.19
C ASP A 316 -24.82 -72.42 8.08
N ALA A 317 -25.23 -71.38 7.48
CA ALA A 317 -26.24 -70.42 7.97
C ALA A 317 -25.88 -69.38 9.09
N GLY A 318 -26.32 -68.19 8.81
CA GLY A 318 -26.90 -67.25 9.75
C GLY A 318 -25.97 -66.03 9.96
N GLU A 319 -26.23 -64.95 9.31
CA GLU A 319 -27.29 -63.95 9.52
C GLU A 319 -26.96 -62.93 10.59
N ALA A 320 -27.03 -61.70 10.14
CA ALA A 320 -27.55 -60.47 10.75
C ALA A 320 -26.56 -59.54 11.46
N ALA A 321 -26.52 -58.39 10.84
CA ALA A 321 -26.29 -57.08 11.43
C ALA A 321 -27.21 -56.79 12.66
N PRO A 322 -27.03 -55.70 13.39
CA PRO A 322 -27.17 -54.38 12.81
C PRO A 322 -25.93 -53.48 12.90
#